data_6da8bf799bbe505908ff751df7895223
#
_entry.id   6da8bf799bbe505908ff751df7895223
#
_cell.length_a   1.000
_cell.length_b   1.000
_cell.length_c   1.000
_cell.angle_alpha   90.00
_cell.angle_beta   90.00
_cell.angle_gamma   90.00
#
_symmetry.space_group_name_H-M   'P 1'
#
loop_
_entity.id
_entity.type
_entity.pdbx_description
1 polymer ?
#
loop_
_entity_poly.entity_id
_entity_poly.type
_entity_poly.pdbx_seq_one_letter_code
_entity_poly.pdbx_strand_id
1 'polypeptide(L)'
;MSDAIKHECGIALIRLRKPYQHFIDKYDTPLYAVHKLSVMMEKQVNRGQDGAGVANIKIDVPPGKRYISRYRSVDNQPLTDIFSKIHKKFRKGLKNNKEKINDGKWLQENLAFTGEVWLGHLRYGTHGTNEVENCHPMLRQSNWRSRNLVMAGNFNMTNVDALFEKLVSIGQHPKEKSDTVTVLEKIGHFLDVENDRLAQMYR
;
A
#
# COMPACT_ATOMS: atom_id res chain seq x y z
N MET A 1 -4.70 32.61 19.00
CA MET A 1 -5.56 31.43 19.24
C MET A 1 -4.99 30.33 18.37
N SER A 2 -4.47 29.25 18.96
CA SER A 2 -4.07 28.08 18.17
C SER A 2 -5.35 27.41 17.66
N ASP A 3 -5.42 27.17 16.35
CA ASP A 3 -6.48 26.36 15.79
C ASP A 3 -6.56 25.01 16.53
N ALA A 4 -7.79 24.55 16.81
CA ALA A 4 -7.99 23.26 17.41
C ALA A 4 -7.32 22.20 16.54
N ILE A 5 -6.49 21.34 17.15
CA ILE A 5 -5.84 20.24 16.44
C ILE A 5 -6.96 19.34 15.92
N LYS A 6 -7.19 19.39 14.61
CA LYS A 6 -8.10 18.47 13.93
C LYS A 6 -7.34 17.17 13.69
N HIS A 7 -7.86 16.08 14.20
CA HIS A 7 -7.36 14.75 13.88
C HIS A 7 -7.64 14.45 12.40
N GLU A 8 -6.65 14.00 11.69
CA GLU A 8 -6.72 13.69 10.26
C GLU A 8 -5.83 12.48 9.97
N CYS A 9 -6.11 11.78 8.88
CA CYS A 9 -5.27 10.65 8.45
C CYS A 9 -3.81 11.06 8.25
N GLY A 10 -2.89 10.14 8.57
CA GLY A 10 -1.46 10.28 8.29
C GLY A 10 -1.05 9.48 7.06
N ILE A 11 -0.12 10.00 6.25
CA ILE A 11 0.43 9.31 5.08
C ILE A 11 1.95 9.34 5.14
N ALA A 12 2.59 8.21 4.81
CA ALA A 12 4.03 8.08 4.67
C ALA A 12 4.37 7.35 3.37
N LEU A 13 5.27 7.92 2.57
CA LEU A 13 5.73 7.33 1.32
C LEU A 13 7.26 7.23 1.33
N ILE A 14 7.78 6.03 0.98
CA ILE A 14 9.20 5.82 0.74
C ILE A 14 9.39 5.24 -0.66
N ARG A 15 10.31 5.84 -1.41
CA ARG A 15 10.84 5.31 -2.66
C ARG A 15 12.34 5.10 -2.53
N LEU A 16 12.80 3.86 -2.51
CA LEU A 16 14.21 3.53 -2.58
C LEU A 16 14.70 3.74 -4.03
N ARG A 17 15.64 4.66 -4.23
CA ARG A 17 16.12 5.08 -5.56
C ARG A 17 17.39 4.34 -6.01
N LYS A 18 17.95 3.51 -5.15
CA LYS A 18 19.08 2.62 -5.44
C LYS A 18 18.57 1.17 -5.45
N PRO A 19 19.31 0.23 -6.07
CA PRO A 19 18.99 -1.18 -5.97
C PRO A 19 18.86 -1.64 -4.51
N TYR A 20 18.00 -2.61 -4.27
CA TYR A 20 17.73 -3.10 -2.91
C TYR A 20 19.00 -3.56 -2.18
N GLN A 21 19.93 -4.21 -2.92
CA GLN A 21 21.24 -4.63 -2.40
C GLN A 21 22.04 -3.47 -1.80
N HIS A 22 22.01 -2.29 -2.42
CA HIS A 22 22.74 -1.11 -1.89
C HIS A 22 22.34 -0.77 -0.45
N PHE A 23 21.08 -0.95 -0.09
CA PHE A 23 20.60 -0.66 1.27
C PHE A 23 21.03 -1.72 2.27
N ILE A 24 21.12 -3.00 1.84
CA ILE A 24 21.66 -4.08 2.65
C ILE A 24 23.15 -3.81 2.95
N ASP A 25 23.95 -3.53 1.92
CA ASP A 25 25.38 -3.31 2.05
C ASP A 25 25.70 -2.07 2.90
N LYS A 26 24.89 -1.01 2.75
CA LYS A 26 25.14 0.26 3.44
C LYS A 26 24.69 0.26 4.91
N TYR A 27 23.60 -0.42 5.23
CA TYR A 27 22.95 -0.34 6.54
C TYR A 27 22.95 -1.67 7.30
N ASP A 28 23.61 -2.68 6.75
CA ASP A 28 23.70 -4.04 7.31
C ASP A 28 22.35 -4.64 7.68
N THR A 29 21.32 -4.30 6.89
CA THR A 29 19.96 -4.81 7.11
C THR A 29 19.11 -4.79 5.84
N PRO A 30 18.43 -5.88 5.52
CA PRO A 30 17.40 -5.88 4.47
C PRO A 30 16.11 -5.14 4.85
N LEU A 31 15.94 -4.78 6.13
CA LEU A 31 14.72 -4.14 6.64
C LEU A 31 14.82 -2.62 6.76
N TYR A 32 15.81 -1.99 6.11
CA TYR A 32 16.00 -0.53 6.17
C TYR A 32 14.72 0.26 5.91
N ALA A 33 14.01 -0.03 4.81
CA ALA A 33 12.77 0.67 4.46
C ALA A 33 11.63 0.41 5.46
N VAL A 34 11.55 -0.81 5.99
CA VAL A 34 10.57 -1.18 7.04
C VAL A 34 10.80 -0.30 8.29
N HIS A 35 12.05 -0.21 8.77
CA HIS A 35 12.40 0.59 9.94
C HIS A 35 12.13 2.09 9.70
N LYS A 36 12.47 2.61 8.50
CA LYS A 36 12.21 4.01 8.18
C LYS A 36 10.72 4.31 8.12
N LEU A 37 9.93 3.44 7.50
CA LEU A 37 8.49 3.61 7.41
C LEU A 37 7.84 3.56 8.81
N SER A 38 8.26 2.62 9.67
CA SER A 38 7.78 2.52 11.04
C SER A 38 7.96 3.84 11.79
N VAL A 39 9.19 4.38 11.78
CA VAL A 39 9.49 5.66 12.44
C VAL A 39 8.69 6.83 11.85
N MET A 40 8.52 6.89 10.52
CA MET A 40 7.71 7.93 9.88
C MET A 40 6.23 7.85 10.30
N MET A 41 5.69 6.65 10.39
CA MET A 41 4.30 6.43 10.82
C MET A 41 4.12 6.69 12.32
N GLU A 42 5.06 6.26 13.17
CA GLU A 42 5.04 6.53 14.61
C GLU A 42 5.03 8.04 14.93
N LYS A 43 5.78 8.84 14.16
CA LYS A 43 5.76 10.31 14.30
C LYS A 43 4.43 10.96 13.94
N GLN A 44 3.55 10.24 13.25
CA GLN A 44 2.23 10.71 12.82
C GLN A 44 1.08 10.01 13.56
N VAL A 45 1.36 9.17 14.56
CA VAL A 45 0.33 8.34 15.23
C VAL A 45 -0.80 9.19 15.83
N ASN A 46 -0.50 10.39 16.29
CA ASN A 46 -1.50 11.32 16.84
C ASN A 46 -2.53 11.82 15.80
N ARG A 47 -2.25 11.62 14.50
CA ARG A 47 -3.18 12.02 13.43
C ARG A 47 -4.26 10.97 13.19
N GLY A 48 -3.96 9.68 13.37
CA GLY A 48 -4.94 8.61 13.14
C GLY A 48 -4.60 7.38 13.96
N GLN A 49 -5.53 7.00 14.85
CA GLN A 49 -5.34 5.89 15.81
C GLN A 49 -6.33 4.74 15.59
N ASP A 50 -7.34 4.92 14.72
CA ASP A 50 -8.44 3.97 14.53
C ASP A 50 -8.08 2.82 13.58
N GLY A 51 -6.88 2.86 13.04
CA GLY A 51 -6.36 1.81 12.18
C GLY A 51 -5.15 2.27 11.38
N ALA A 52 -4.47 1.32 10.80
CA ALA A 52 -3.32 1.59 9.94
C ALA A 52 -3.23 0.59 8.80
N GLY A 53 -2.43 0.94 7.81
CA GLY A 53 -2.08 -0.01 6.77
C GLY A 53 -0.79 0.34 6.06
N VAL A 54 -0.17 -0.68 5.51
CA VAL A 54 1.08 -0.59 4.77
C VAL A 54 0.97 -1.39 3.49
N ALA A 55 1.38 -0.80 2.38
CA ALA A 55 1.64 -1.50 1.13
C ALA A 55 3.10 -1.38 0.74
N ASN A 56 3.62 -2.43 0.12
CA ASN A 56 4.95 -2.49 -0.44
C ASN A 56 4.90 -3.00 -1.87
N ILE A 57 5.63 -2.35 -2.76
CA ILE A 57 5.68 -2.68 -4.18
C ILE A 57 7.14 -2.91 -4.58
N LYS A 58 7.38 -4.04 -5.23
CA LYS A 58 8.64 -4.39 -5.87
C LYS A 58 8.58 -3.96 -7.34
N ILE A 59 9.61 -3.28 -7.79
CA ILE A 59 9.63 -2.73 -9.15
C ILE A 59 10.26 -3.71 -10.13
N ASP A 60 11.34 -4.35 -9.71
CA ASP A 60 12.12 -5.21 -10.58
C ASP A 60 12.09 -6.67 -10.09
N VAL A 61 10.98 -7.35 -10.37
CA VAL A 61 10.84 -8.78 -10.13
C VAL A 61 10.27 -9.45 -11.38
N PRO A 62 10.71 -10.69 -11.71
CA PRO A 62 10.25 -11.40 -12.89
C PRO A 62 8.77 -11.77 -12.81
N PRO A 63 8.12 -12.03 -13.97
CA PRO A 63 6.76 -12.56 -14.02
C PRO A 63 6.62 -13.84 -13.17
N GLY A 64 5.42 -14.03 -12.60
CA GLY A 64 5.15 -15.15 -11.69
C GLY A 64 5.56 -14.90 -10.22
N LYS A 65 6.26 -13.81 -9.93
CA LYS A 65 6.60 -13.42 -8.57
C LYS A 65 5.64 -12.34 -8.05
N ARG A 66 5.29 -12.46 -6.78
CA ARG A 66 4.43 -11.46 -6.12
C ARG A 66 5.19 -10.16 -5.93
N TYR A 67 4.67 -9.05 -6.50
CA TYR A 67 5.30 -7.74 -6.42
C TYR A 67 4.55 -6.71 -5.55
N ILE A 68 3.29 -6.97 -5.17
CA ILE A 68 2.54 -6.14 -4.22
C ILE A 68 2.28 -6.94 -2.95
N SER A 69 2.60 -6.35 -1.81
CA SER A 69 2.29 -6.87 -0.48
C SER A 69 1.56 -5.81 0.32
N ARG A 70 0.52 -6.19 1.07
CA ARG A 70 -0.28 -5.26 1.87
C ARG A 70 -0.64 -5.90 3.21
N TYR A 71 -0.58 -5.08 4.28
CA TYR A 71 -1.17 -5.36 5.58
C TYR A 71 -2.01 -4.17 6.02
N ARG A 72 -3.14 -4.46 6.69
CA ARG A 72 -4.01 -3.48 7.33
C ARG A 72 -4.41 -4.01 8.70
N SER A 73 -4.64 -3.11 9.66
CA SER A 73 -5.00 -3.48 11.03
C SER A 73 -5.89 -2.42 11.65
N VAL A 74 -6.87 -2.86 12.43
CA VAL A 74 -7.73 -2.08 13.32
C VAL A 74 -7.55 -2.51 14.77
N ASP A 75 -6.44 -3.17 15.07
CA ASP A 75 -6.04 -3.53 16.43
C ASP A 75 -5.87 -2.28 17.30
N ASN A 76 -5.91 -2.43 18.62
CA ASN A 76 -5.67 -1.32 19.57
C ASN A 76 -4.28 -0.66 19.38
N GLN A 77 -3.32 -1.40 18.83
CA GLN A 77 -1.98 -0.92 18.46
C GLN A 77 -1.67 -1.28 17.01
N PRO A 78 -2.33 -0.64 16.03
CA PRO A 78 -2.32 -1.11 14.65
C PRO A 78 -0.93 -1.09 14.02
N LEU A 79 -0.05 -0.14 14.39
CA LEU A 79 1.34 -0.11 13.91
C LEU A 79 2.14 -1.29 14.45
N THR A 80 2.06 -1.54 15.75
CA THR A 80 2.74 -2.67 16.40
C THR A 80 2.32 -4.00 15.77
N ASP A 81 1.01 -4.18 15.53
CA ASP A 81 0.48 -5.38 14.90
C ASP A 81 1.04 -5.55 13.47
N ILE A 82 1.00 -4.50 12.63
CA ILE A 82 1.46 -4.55 11.25
C ILE A 82 2.96 -4.87 11.18
N PHE A 83 3.80 -4.10 11.89
CA PHE A 83 5.25 -4.27 11.80
C PHE A 83 5.71 -5.58 12.42
N SER A 84 5.08 -6.05 13.51
CA SER A 84 5.33 -7.38 14.08
C SER A 84 5.00 -8.50 13.07
N LYS A 85 3.88 -8.40 12.36
CA LYS A 85 3.50 -9.36 11.30
C LYS A 85 4.49 -9.33 10.12
N ILE A 86 4.95 -8.16 9.70
CA ILE A 86 5.98 -8.02 8.65
C ILE A 86 7.27 -8.71 9.09
N HIS A 87 7.77 -8.41 10.29
CA HIS A 87 8.98 -9.05 10.84
C HIS A 87 8.84 -10.57 10.99
N LYS A 88 7.69 -11.04 11.50
CA LYS A 88 7.40 -12.47 11.63
C LYS A 88 7.42 -13.17 10.28
N LYS A 89 6.80 -12.55 9.26
CA LYS A 89 6.76 -13.10 7.90
C LYS A 89 8.14 -13.14 7.27
N PHE A 90 8.95 -12.10 7.45
CA PHE A 90 10.33 -12.06 6.99
C PHE A 90 11.17 -13.17 7.62
N ARG A 91 11.16 -13.27 8.96
CA ARG A 91 11.87 -14.36 9.68
C ARG A 91 11.42 -15.75 9.27
N LYS A 92 10.10 -15.95 9.07
CA LYS A 92 9.57 -17.25 8.62
C LYS A 92 10.08 -17.60 7.21
N GLY A 93 10.17 -16.63 6.31
CA GLY A 93 10.66 -16.84 4.95
C GLY A 93 12.17 -17.17 4.90
N LEU A 94 12.95 -16.67 5.86
CA LEU A 94 14.39 -16.97 5.98
C LEU A 94 14.69 -18.23 6.78
N LYS A 95 13.71 -18.88 7.41
CA LYS A 95 13.97 -19.99 8.35
C LYS A 95 14.87 -21.09 7.77
N ASN A 96 14.64 -21.45 6.51
CA ASN A 96 15.38 -22.50 5.80
C ASN A 96 16.43 -21.96 4.81
N ASN A 97 16.64 -20.65 4.76
CA ASN A 97 17.52 -19.97 3.81
C ASN A 97 18.24 -18.79 4.51
N LYS A 98 18.80 -19.03 5.69
CA LYS A 98 19.42 -17.98 6.51
C LYS A 98 20.62 -17.33 5.83
N GLU A 99 21.35 -18.09 5.01
CA GLU A 99 22.48 -17.63 4.21
C GLU A 99 22.07 -16.58 3.16
N LYS A 100 20.78 -16.53 2.80
CA LYS A 100 20.23 -15.58 1.82
C LYS A 100 19.87 -14.20 2.40
N ILE A 101 20.14 -13.94 3.67
CA ILE A 101 19.77 -12.69 4.33
C ILE A 101 20.38 -11.46 3.64
N ASN A 102 21.54 -11.59 3.03
CA ASN A 102 22.26 -10.52 2.35
C ASN A 102 22.14 -10.58 0.80
N ASP A 103 21.34 -11.49 0.27
CA ASP A 103 21.07 -11.61 -1.17
C ASP A 103 19.80 -10.82 -1.52
N GLY A 104 19.96 -9.55 -1.88
CA GLY A 104 18.85 -8.63 -2.14
C GLY A 104 17.93 -9.09 -3.26
N LYS A 105 18.48 -9.71 -4.31
CA LYS A 105 17.68 -10.25 -5.42
C LYS A 105 16.84 -11.43 -4.97
N TRP A 106 17.45 -12.38 -4.27
CA TRP A 106 16.71 -13.53 -3.73
C TRP A 106 15.60 -13.09 -2.77
N LEU A 107 15.89 -12.12 -1.89
CA LEU A 107 14.91 -11.56 -0.95
C LEU A 107 13.72 -10.95 -1.69
N GLN A 108 13.96 -10.15 -2.73
CA GLN A 108 12.90 -9.55 -3.52
C GLN A 108 12.05 -10.59 -4.25
N GLU A 109 12.64 -11.62 -4.80
CA GLU A 109 11.93 -12.66 -5.53
C GLU A 109 11.12 -13.59 -4.63
N ASN A 110 11.56 -13.82 -3.38
CA ASN A 110 11.02 -14.89 -2.54
C ASN A 110 10.29 -14.41 -1.27
N LEU A 111 10.59 -13.19 -0.77
CA LEU A 111 9.96 -12.68 0.44
C LEU A 111 9.00 -11.52 0.14
N ALA A 112 7.92 -11.43 0.92
CA ALA A 112 7.03 -10.29 0.90
C ALA A 112 7.65 -9.11 1.66
N PHE A 113 7.24 -7.88 1.34
CA PHE A 113 7.72 -6.66 2.00
C PHE A 113 9.23 -6.42 1.85
N THR A 114 9.75 -6.67 0.65
CA THR A 114 11.15 -6.44 0.27
C THR A 114 11.27 -5.60 -0.99
N GLY A 115 10.32 -4.72 -1.24
CA GLY A 115 10.29 -3.88 -2.43
C GLY A 115 10.79 -2.47 -2.17
N GLU A 116 10.88 -1.72 -3.26
CA GLU A 116 11.46 -0.37 -3.28
C GLU A 116 10.46 0.73 -2.94
N VAL A 117 9.15 0.49 -3.14
CA VAL A 117 8.10 1.49 -2.86
C VAL A 117 7.27 1.04 -1.67
N TRP A 118 7.07 1.96 -0.74
CA TRP A 118 6.30 1.75 0.47
C TRP A 118 5.30 2.87 0.66
N LEU A 119 4.06 2.51 0.94
CA LEU A 119 2.99 3.44 1.26
C LEU A 119 2.37 3.04 2.59
N GLY A 120 2.48 3.92 3.58
CA GLY A 120 1.87 3.78 4.89
C GLY A 120 0.71 4.76 5.05
N HIS A 121 -0.32 4.35 5.78
CA HIS A 121 -1.48 5.17 6.10
C HIS A 121 -1.92 4.92 7.54
N LEU A 122 -2.26 6.00 8.24
CA LEU A 122 -2.87 6.02 9.56
C LEU A 122 -4.29 6.54 9.41
N ARG A 123 -5.26 5.75 9.83
CA ARG A 123 -6.68 6.09 9.71
C ARG A 123 -7.15 6.87 10.93
N TYR A 124 -7.86 7.97 10.67
CA TYR A 124 -8.77 8.62 11.60
C TYR A 124 -10.20 8.36 11.11
N GLY A 125 -10.98 7.64 11.91
CA GLY A 125 -12.33 7.21 11.54
C GLY A 125 -13.37 8.30 11.85
N THR A 126 -13.58 9.23 10.93
CA THR A 126 -14.66 10.23 11.05
C THR A 126 -16.03 9.66 10.72
N HIS A 127 -16.08 8.63 9.87
CA HIS A 127 -17.31 7.97 9.41
C HIS A 127 -17.12 6.47 9.23
N GLY A 128 -18.17 5.70 9.50
CA GLY A 128 -18.23 4.26 9.27
C GLY A 128 -17.72 3.39 10.44
N THR A 129 -17.91 2.10 10.29
CA THR A 129 -17.47 1.08 11.26
C THR A 129 -15.93 0.99 11.29
N ASN A 130 -15.38 0.63 12.45
CA ASN A 130 -13.94 0.41 12.58
C ASN A 130 -13.55 -0.97 12.02
N GLU A 131 -13.70 -1.12 10.70
CA GLU A 131 -13.40 -2.34 9.96
C GLU A 131 -12.11 -2.21 9.16
N VAL A 132 -11.42 -3.33 8.98
CA VAL A 132 -10.16 -3.39 8.25
C VAL A 132 -10.36 -3.03 6.77
N GLU A 133 -11.55 -3.22 6.23
CA GLU A 133 -11.95 -2.87 4.87
C GLU A 133 -11.81 -1.37 4.62
N ASN A 134 -12.08 -0.55 5.64
CA ASN A 134 -11.96 0.90 5.58
C ASN A 134 -10.52 1.42 5.77
N CYS A 135 -9.55 0.54 6.08
CA CYS A 135 -8.16 0.94 6.23
C CYS A 135 -7.44 1.01 4.89
N HIS A 136 -6.76 2.12 4.65
CA HIS A 136 -5.85 2.26 3.50
C HIS A 136 -4.49 1.57 3.77
N PRO A 137 -3.68 1.28 2.74
CA PRO A 137 -3.91 1.50 1.32
C PRO A 137 -4.95 0.56 0.70
N MET A 138 -5.77 1.11 -0.20
CA MET A 138 -6.63 0.34 -1.07
C MET A 138 -5.85 -0.21 -2.25
N LEU A 139 -6.31 -1.34 -2.82
CA LEU A 139 -5.62 -2.04 -3.88
C LEU A 139 -6.60 -2.50 -4.94
N ARG A 140 -6.40 -2.02 -6.15
CA ARG A 140 -7.01 -2.55 -7.37
C ARG A 140 -6.03 -3.52 -8.02
N GLN A 141 -6.46 -4.74 -8.29
CA GLN A 141 -5.63 -5.79 -8.88
C GLN A 141 -6.16 -6.24 -10.24
N SER A 142 -5.23 -6.39 -11.16
CA SER A 142 -5.43 -6.94 -12.48
C SER A 142 -4.25 -7.87 -12.80
N ASN A 143 -4.43 -8.81 -13.74
CA ASN A 143 -3.32 -9.61 -14.28
C ASN A 143 -2.33 -8.78 -15.11
N TRP A 144 -2.73 -7.60 -15.55
CA TRP A 144 -1.86 -6.64 -16.22
C TRP A 144 -1.20 -5.74 -15.20
N ARG A 145 0.14 -5.81 -15.12
CA ARG A 145 0.91 -5.02 -14.14
C ARG A 145 0.63 -3.52 -14.24
N SER A 146 0.51 -2.98 -15.46
CA SER A 146 0.23 -1.58 -15.74
C SER A 146 -1.18 -1.12 -15.32
N ARG A 147 -2.09 -2.04 -15.01
CA ARG A 147 -3.46 -1.75 -14.57
C ARG A 147 -3.65 -1.87 -13.05
N ASN A 148 -2.58 -2.20 -12.31
CA ASN A 148 -2.65 -2.27 -10.85
C ASN A 148 -2.46 -0.89 -10.23
N LEU A 149 -3.22 -0.62 -9.17
CA LEU A 149 -3.18 0.65 -8.46
C LEU A 149 -3.23 0.41 -6.95
N VAL A 150 -2.33 1.06 -6.24
CA VAL A 150 -2.32 1.13 -4.77
C VAL A 150 -2.54 2.58 -4.38
N MET A 151 -3.56 2.84 -3.57
CA MET A 151 -3.96 4.20 -3.22
C MET A 151 -4.21 4.36 -1.72
N ALA A 152 -3.79 5.48 -1.19
CA ALA A 152 -4.15 5.95 0.15
C ALA A 152 -4.36 7.46 0.11
N GLY A 153 -5.28 7.94 0.92
CA GLY A 153 -5.57 9.36 1.01
C GLY A 153 -6.56 9.66 2.12
N ASN A 154 -6.76 10.93 2.37
CA ASN A 154 -7.85 11.44 3.17
C ASN A 154 -8.81 12.15 2.23
N PHE A 155 -9.91 11.48 1.89
CA PHE A 155 -10.91 11.96 0.96
C PHE A 155 -12.22 12.24 1.70
N ASN A 156 -12.88 13.30 1.31
CA ASN A 156 -14.24 13.62 1.70
C ASN A 156 -14.93 14.23 0.48
N MET A 157 -15.51 13.37 -0.35
CA MET A 157 -16.09 13.77 -1.63
C MET A 157 -17.57 14.06 -1.48
N THR A 158 -17.99 15.21 -1.96
CA THR A 158 -19.41 15.64 -1.94
C THR A 158 -20.26 14.99 -3.03
N ASN A 159 -19.64 14.41 -4.05
CA ASN A 159 -20.30 13.84 -5.23
C ASN A 159 -20.03 12.34 -5.43
N VAL A 160 -19.71 11.62 -4.35
CA VAL A 160 -19.37 10.19 -4.41
C VAL A 160 -20.48 9.37 -5.05
N ASP A 161 -21.74 9.67 -4.73
CA ASP A 161 -22.91 8.95 -5.27
C ASP A 161 -23.00 9.04 -6.78
N ALA A 162 -22.88 10.24 -7.33
CA ALA A 162 -22.94 10.46 -8.77
C ALA A 162 -21.76 9.78 -9.52
N LEU A 163 -20.57 9.77 -8.91
CA LEU A 163 -19.41 9.09 -9.47
C LEU A 163 -19.56 7.57 -9.40
N PHE A 164 -20.10 7.05 -8.31
CA PHE A 164 -20.38 5.62 -8.16
C PHE A 164 -21.41 5.14 -9.19
N GLU A 165 -22.54 5.82 -9.35
CA GLU A 165 -23.54 5.53 -10.36
C GLU A 165 -22.98 5.54 -11.78
N LYS A 166 -22.05 6.48 -12.06
CA LYS A 166 -21.34 6.53 -13.33
C LYS A 166 -20.43 5.30 -13.55
N LEU A 167 -19.80 4.77 -12.50
CA LEU A 167 -19.03 3.51 -12.61
C LEU A 167 -19.95 2.33 -12.91
N VAL A 168 -21.10 2.25 -12.23
CA VAL A 168 -22.11 1.20 -12.49
C VAL A 168 -22.67 1.29 -13.91
N SER A 169 -22.94 2.50 -14.41
CA SER A 169 -23.50 2.70 -15.76
C SER A 169 -22.56 2.26 -16.88
N ILE A 170 -21.25 2.23 -16.64
CA ILE A 170 -20.26 1.72 -17.60
C ILE A 170 -19.93 0.23 -17.39
N GLY A 171 -20.71 -0.47 -16.56
CA GLY A 171 -20.60 -1.91 -16.34
C GLY A 171 -19.65 -2.35 -15.22
N GLN A 172 -19.12 -1.42 -14.41
CA GLN A 172 -18.34 -1.78 -13.24
C GLN A 172 -19.23 -2.20 -12.07
N HIS A 173 -18.69 -3.04 -11.20
CA HIS A 173 -19.37 -3.49 -9.98
C HIS A 173 -18.44 -3.36 -8.77
N PRO A 174 -18.20 -2.12 -8.27
CA PRO A 174 -17.35 -1.91 -7.11
C PRO A 174 -17.94 -2.62 -5.88
N LYS A 175 -17.07 -3.23 -5.06
CA LYS A 175 -17.48 -4.00 -3.87
C LYS A 175 -18.08 -3.14 -2.78
N GLU A 176 -17.66 -1.87 -2.71
CA GLU A 176 -17.98 -0.94 -1.64
C GLU A 176 -18.25 0.44 -2.24
N LYS A 177 -19.20 1.15 -1.64
CA LYS A 177 -19.51 2.54 -1.95
C LYS A 177 -18.80 3.43 -0.94
N SER A 178 -17.52 3.73 -1.19
CA SER A 178 -16.74 4.67 -0.40
C SER A 178 -16.00 5.64 -1.31
N ASP A 179 -15.63 6.80 -0.78
CA ASP A 179 -14.89 7.82 -1.52
C ASP A 179 -13.63 7.24 -2.17
N THR A 180 -12.84 6.54 -1.38
CA THR A 180 -11.56 6.00 -1.84
C THR A 180 -11.73 4.90 -2.88
N VAL A 181 -12.68 3.98 -2.70
CA VAL A 181 -12.94 2.90 -3.67
C VAL A 181 -13.49 3.50 -4.97
N THR A 182 -14.38 4.48 -4.88
CA THR A 182 -14.94 5.15 -6.06
C THR A 182 -13.85 5.86 -6.87
N VAL A 183 -12.94 6.59 -6.22
CA VAL A 183 -11.79 7.23 -6.88
C VAL A 183 -10.82 6.21 -7.45
N LEU A 184 -10.51 5.15 -6.68
CA LEU A 184 -9.62 4.05 -7.10
C LEU A 184 -10.12 3.40 -8.40
N GLU A 185 -11.40 3.03 -8.45
CA GLU A 185 -11.98 2.39 -9.62
C GLU A 185 -12.12 3.37 -10.80
N LYS A 186 -12.38 4.65 -10.54
CA LYS A 186 -12.42 5.66 -11.60
C LYS A 186 -11.05 5.89 -12.23
N ILE A 187 -10.00 6.01 -11.44
CA ILE A 187 -8.62 6.07 -11.95
C ILE A 187 -8.27 4.76 -12.67
N GLY A 188 -8.64 3.62 -12.10
CA GLY A 188 -8.45 2.31 -12.69
C GLY A 188 -9.08 2.17 -14.07
N HIS A 189 -10.28 2.71 -14.25
CA HIS A 189 -10.95 2.75 -15.56
C HIS A 189 -10.12 3.54 -16.60
N PHE A 190 -9.60 4.71 -16.24
CA PHE A 190 -8.74 5.46 -17.15
C PHE A 190 -7.45 4.71 -17.48
N LEU A 191 -6.85 4.03 -16.51
CA LEU A 191 -5.68 3.18 -16.76
C LEU A 191 -6.01 2.04 -17.73
N ASP A 192 -7.19 1.43 -17.65
CA ASP A 192 -7.62 0.39 -18.57
C ASP A 192 -7.75 0.94 -20.00
N VAL A 193 -8.45 2.06 -20.16
CA VAL A 193 -8.65 2.71 -21.46
C VAL A 193 -7.32 3.06 -22.11
N GLU A 194 -6.38 3.66 -21.36
CA GLU A 194 -5.07 4.03 -21.91
C GLU A 194 -4.20 2.81 -22.23
N ASN A 195 -4.25 1.75 -21.42
CA ASN A 195 -3.55 0.51 -21.74
C ASN A 195 -4.11 -0.16 -23.01
N ASP A 196 -5.43 -0.16 -23.21
CA ASP A 196 -6.06 -0.72 -24.39
C ASP A 196 -5.71 0.11 -25.64
N ARG A 197 -5.73 1.44 -25.53
CA ARG A 197 -5.31 2.36 -26.60
C ARG A 197 -3.85 2.10 -27.04
N LEU A 198 -2.93 2.00 -26.07
CA LEU A 198 -1.52 1.70 -26.36
C LEU A 198 -1.37 0.31 -27.00
N ALA A 199 -2.05 -0.71 -26.50
CA ALA A 199 -2.00 -2.05 -27.09
C ALA A 199 -2.47 -2.08 -28.55
N GLN A 200 -3.44 -1.26 -28.91
CA GLN A 200 -3.91 -1.12 -30.30
C GLN A 200 -2.89 -0.42 -31.20
N MET A 201 -2.13 0.53 -30.66
CA MET A 201 -1.11 1.28 -31.43
C MET A 201 0.15 0.45 -31.75
N TYR A 202 0.45 -0.57 -30.95
CA TYR A 202 1.66 -1.39 -31.08
C TYR A 202 1.39 -2.83 -31.55
N ARG A 203 0.19 -3.13 -31.99
CA ARG A 203 -0.18 -4.35 -32.71
C ARG A 203 -0.05 -4.14 -34.21
#